data_1ec17cf6dfebdb3425d5eaa159a92775
#
_entry.id   1ec17cf6dfebdb3425d5eaa159a92775
#
_cell.length_a   1.000
_cell.length_b   1.000
_cell.length_c   1.000
_cell.angle_alpha   90.00
_cell.angle_beta   90.00
_cell.angle_gamma   90.00
#
_symmetry.space_group_name_H-M   'P 1'
#
loop_
_entity.id
_entity.type
_entity.pdbx_description
1 polymer ?
#
loop_
_entity_poly.entity_id
_entity_poly.type
_entity_poly.pdbx_seq_one_letter_code
_entity_poly.pdbx_strand_id
1 'polypeptide(L)'
;MKPSLATHFTGLDFVNPFVLASAPPTESKRKILRAFEAGWGGVVTKTIGLHPVENVAGPRTIFQRASDMKPYVSRNKRPDTVSHSSWNWELISDQPLDEWLPDLEEIKTTYPDRMLIASIMAGAGNEEELNNWRKLASACVAAGCDAVELNLSCPHMDRKDMGANIANDEDIIRSIVGALKGAIDVPIWVKLTPSTSTLVDAARAAYEAGAASISLCNTFPSLPLMDPETLKFEVEVDGLVTSGGLGGLAILHQALQQVSDLSRAFPDRSISGIGGIRGFREAFNFIAHGAGNLQVCTAAMEEKGSGGVGIKLIGELTEDLGEYLERRGLSSIEEFRGIARERIVEHAQVRRKSDAYNGGYQIAS
;
A
#
# COMPACT_ATOMS: atom_id res chain seq x y z
N MET A 1 -11.51 29.66 8.12
CA MET A 1 -10.14 29.10 8.24
C MET A 1 -10.09 27.91 7.30
N LYS A 2 -9.09 27.77 6.46
CA LYS A 2 -8.98 26.54 5.63
C LYS A 2 -8.77 25.35 6.56
N PRO A 3 -9.42 24.19 6.32
CA PRO A 3 -9.24 23.00 7.12
C PRO A 3 -7.78 22.50 7.03
N SER A 4 -7.28 21.92 8.11
CA SER A 4 -5.97 21.30 8.11
C SER A 4 -6.04 19.92 7.47
N LEU A 5 -5.11 19.60 6.55
CA LEU A 5 -4.94 18.25 6.03
C LEU A 5 -3.98 17.43 6.90
N ALA A 6 -3.33 18.05 7.89
CA ALA A 6 -2.45 17.34 8.81
C ALA A 6 -3.23 16.26 9.57
N THR A 7 -2.61 15.10 9.72
CA THR A 7 -3.20 13.98 10.43
C THR A 7 -2.18 13.34 11.35
N HIS A 8 -2.65 12.88 12.51
CA HIS A 8 -1.85 12.12 13.46
C HIS A 8 -2.09 10.62 13.26
N PHE A 9 -1.04 9.87 12.99
CA PHE A 9 -1.15 8.43 12.75
C PHE A 9 0.01 7.68 13.40
N THR A 10 -0.28 6.71 14.27
CA THR A 10 0.70 5.89 15.01
C THR A 10 1.74 6.67 15.80
N GLY A 11 1.39 7.84 16.33
CA GLY A 11 2.32 8.72 17.06
C GLY A 11 3.12 9.67 16.17
N LEU A 12 2.87 9.68 14.85
CA LEU A 12 3.56 10.51 13.87
C LEU A 12 2.62 11.59 13.30
N ASP A 13 3.17 12.78 13.04
CA ASP A 13 2.44 13.93 12.50
C ASP A 13 2.70 14.06 10.99
N PHE A 14 1.72 13.71 10.19
CA PHE A 14 1.76 13.84 8.73
C PHE A 14 1.18 15.18 8.29
N VAL A 15 1.82 15.85 7.33
CA VAL A 15 1.30 17.10 6.73
C VAL A 15 0.00 16.90 5.93
N ASN A 16 -0.25 15.68 5.47
CA ASN A 16 -1.50 15.20 4.87
C ASN A 16 -1.55 13.66 4.97
N PRO A 17 -2.72 13.01 4.83
CA PRO A 17 -2.87 11.57 5.04
C PRO A 17 -2.33 10.69 3.91
N PHE A 18 -1.77 11.26 2.85
CA PHE A 18 -1.36 10.52 1.66
C PHE A 18 0.11 10.13 1.71
N VAL A 19 0.37 8.85 1.48
CA VAL A 19 1.69 8.22 1.53
C VAL A 19 1.94 7.48 0.22
N LEU A 20 3.15 7.53 -0.34
CA LEU A 20 3.52 6.60 -1.40
C LEU A 20 3.83 5.22 -0.82
N ALA A 21 3.18 4.21 -1.38
CA ALA A 21 3.40 2.82 -0.99
C ALA A 21 4.78 2.30 -1.43
N SER A 22 5.27 1.27 -0.74
CA SER A 22 6.46 0.49 -1.13
C SER A 22 6.30 -0.11 -2.53
N ALA A 23 6.93 0.51 -3.54
CA ALA A 23 6.74 0.20 -4.95
C ALA A 23 7.80 0.90 -5.82
N PRO A 24 7.82 0.75 -7.18
CA PRO A 24 8.75 1.45 -8.03
C PRO A 24 8.86 2.97 -7.86
N PRO A 25 7.81 3.73 -7.47
CA PRO A 25 7.95 5.16 -7.19
C PRO A 25 8.87 5.50 -6.01
N THR A 26 9.17 4.52 -5.15
CA THR A 26 9.95 4.71 -3.93
C THR A 26 11.23 3.86 -3.90
N GLU A 27 11.72 3.42 -5.07
CA GLU A 27 12.87 2.51 -5.18
C GLU A 27 14.23 3.20 -5.12
N SER A 28 14.30 4.52 -5.02
CA SER A 28 15.55 5.25 -4.93
C SER A 28 15.37 6.63 -4.28
N LYS A 29 16.45 7.15 -3.68
CA LYS A 29 16.50 8.50 -3.11
C LYS A 29 15.94 9.56 -4.07
N ARG A 30 16.39 9.57 -5.32
CA ARG A 30 15.94 10.55 -6.32
C ARG A 30 14.41 10.54 -6.50
N LYS A 31 13.78 9.36 -6.49
CA LYS A 31 12.33 9.25 -6.63
C LYS A 31 11.61 9.72 -5.36
N ILE A 32 12.13 9.38 -4.20
CA ILE A 32 11.56 9.79 -2.91
C ILE A 32 11.65 11.31 -2.72
N LEU A 33 12.80 11.94 -3.00
CA LEU A 33 12.95 13.39 -2.94
C LEU A 33 11.95 14.11 -3.87
N ARG A 34 11.76 13.62 -5.10
CA ARG A 34 10.74 14.16 -6.01
C ARG A 34 9.30 14.00 -5.49
N ALA A 35 9.03 12.92 -4.76
CA ALA A 35 7.72 12.72 -4.15
C ALA A 35 7.47 13.74 -3.04
N PHE A 36 8.44 13.97 -2.17
CA PHE A 36 8.34 14.96 -1.11
C PHE A 36 8.25 16.40 -1.67
N GLU A 37 9.03 16.71 -2.70
CA GLU A 37 8.91 17.97 -3.44
C GLU A 37 7.50 18.17 -4.03
N ALA A 38 6.86 17.10 -4.54
CA ALA A 38 5.50 17.16 -5.04
C ALA A 38 4.43 17.35 -3.95
N GLY A 39 4.75 17.10 -2.66
CA GLY A 39 3.85 17.34 -1.53
C GLY A 39 3.33 16.09 -0.81
N TRP A 40 3.83 14.90 -1.11
CA TRP A 40 3.44 13.68 -0.37
C TRP A 40 3.75 13.81 1.12
N GLY A 41 2.79 13.43 1.97
CA GLY A 41 2.92 13.49 3.43
C GLY A 41 3.89 12.47 4.00
N GLY A 42 4.05 11.35 3.32
CA GLY A 42 4.98 10.29 3.67
C GLY A 42 5.34 9.40 2.48
N VAL A 43 6.36 8.57 2.69
CA VAL A 43 6.81 7.57 1.73
C VAL A 43 7.18 6.29 2.47
N VAL A 44 6.72 5.15 1.95
CA VAL A 44 7.24 3.83 2.33
C VAL A 44 8.26 3.42 1.26
N THR A 45 9.51 3.17 1.63
CA THR A 45 10.58 2.80 0.68
C THR A 45 10.25 1.51 -0.06
N LYS A 46 10.84 1.28 -1.24
CA LYS A 46 10.92 -0.07 -1.80
C LYS A 46 11.49 -1.00 -0.72
N THR A 47 10.95 -2.19 -0.59
CA THR A 47 11.34 -3.12 0.50
C THR A 47 12.83 -3.40 0.49
N ILE A 48 13.49 -3.17 1.61
CA ILE A 48 14.92 -3.34 1.83
C ILE A 48 15.17 -4.71 2.46
N GLY A 49 16.06 -5.49 1.87
CA GLY A 49 16.60 -6.72 2.44
C GLY A 49 18.05 -6.53 2.89
N LEU A 50 18.59 -7.49 3.62
CA LEU A 50 20.02 -7.50 3.98
C LEU A 50 20.93 -7.63 2.76
N HIS A 51 20.45 -8.36 1.77
CA HIS A 51 21.15 -8.59 0.51
C HIS A 51 20.28 -8.13 -0.65
N PRO A 52 20.85 -7.56 -1.71
CA PRO A 52 20.12 -7.20 -2.90
C PRO A 52 19.53 -8.45 -3.55
N VAL A 53 18.38 -8.29 -4.18
CA VAL A 53 17.71 -9.36 -4.92
C VAL A 53 17.77 -9.03 -6.41
N GLU A 54 18.26 -9.96 -7.20
CA GLU A 54 18.24 -9.82 -8.65
C GLU A 54 16.78 -9.86 -9.14
N ASN A 55 16.33 -8.75 -9.66
CA ASN A 55 15.00 -8.63 -10.23
C ASN A 55 14.95 -9.16 -11.67
N VAL A 56 13.77 -9.55 -12.12
CA VAL A 56 13.53 -10.07 -13.47
C VAL A 56 13.98 -9.07 -14.53
N ALA A 57 14.61 -9.56 -15.58
CA ALA A 57 14.95 -8.76 -16.75
C ALA A 57 13.68 -8.35 -17.54
N GLY A 58 13.67 -7.14 -18.08
CA GLY A 58 12.56 -6.65 -18.92
C GLY A 58 11.50 -5.87 -18.13
N PRO A 59 10.30 -5.67 -18.70
CA PRO A 59 9.22 -4.96 -18.04
C PRO A 59 8.76 -5.71 -16.79
N ARG A 60 8.86 -5.06 -15.63
CA ARG A 60 8.44 -5.64 -14.34
C ARG A 60 7.00 -5.30 -13.98
N THR A 61 6.46 -4.25 -14.59
CA THR A 61 5.08 -3.80 -14.37
C THR A 61 4.44 -3.45 -15.70
N ILE A 62 3.24 -3.94 -15.92
CA ILE A 62 2.35 -3.53 -17.00
C ILE A 62 1.09 -2.90 -16.44
N PHE A 63 0.47 -2.01 -17.21
CA PHE A 63 -0.79 -1.37 -16.86
C PHE A 63 -1.88 -1.88 -17.81
N GLN A 64 -3.07 -2.07 -17.26
CA GLN A 64 -4.23 -2.54 -18.00
C GLN A 64 -5.31 -1.48 -18.01
N ARG A 65 -5.95 -1.27 -19.17
CA ARG A 65 -7.11 -0.40 -19.30
C ARG A 65 -8.40 -1.22 -19.10
N ALA A 66 -9.34 -0.63 -18.39
CA ALA A 66 -10.65 -1.26 -18.23
C ALA A 66 -11.42 -1.37 -19.56
N SER A 67 -11.15 -0.47 -20.52
CA SER A 67 -11.92 -0.41 -21.78
C SER A 67 -11.61 -1.51 -22.78
N ASP A 68 -10.38 -2.02 -22.80
CA ASP A 68 -9.95 -2.98 -23.83
C ASP A 68 -9.09 -4.13 -23.29
N MET A 69 -8.81 -4.13 -21.99
CA MET A 69 -7.94 -5.11 -21.32
C MET A 69 -6.56 -5.30 -21.98
N LYS A 70 -6.14 -4.35 -22.81
CA LYS A 70 -4.83 -4.42 -23.47
C LYS A 70 -3.73 -3.90 -22.55
N PRO A 71 -2.65 -4.68 -22.38
CA PRO A 71 -1.54 -4.29 -21.54
C PRO A 71 -0.73 -3.17 -22.17
N TYR A 72 0.00 -2.45 -21.33
CA TYR A 72 1.01 -1.50 -21.76
C TYR A 72 2.09 -1.24 -20.72
N VAL A 73 3.20 -0.73 -21.19
CA VAL A 73 4.31 -0.25 -20.37
C VAL A 73 4.25 1.28 -20.33
N SER A 74 4.47 1.90 -19.20
CA SER A 74 4.37 3.35 -19.00
C SER A 74 5.27 4.18 -19.92
N ARG A 75 6.33 3.59 -20.46
CA ARG A 75 7.24 4.24 -21.43
C ARG A 75 6.65 4.43 -22.83
N ASN A 76 5.57 3.75 -23.12
CA ASN A 76 4.91 3.84 -24.42
C ASN A 76 3.91 5.00 -24.40
N LYS A 77 4.09 5.97 -25.30
CA LYS A 77 3.15 7.09 -25.46
C LYS A 77 1.73 6.58 -25.63
N ARG A 78 0.81 7.09 -24.81
CA ARG A 78 -0.59 6.77 -24.90
C ARG A 78 -1.45 8.00 -25.00
N PRO A 79 -2.41 7.96 -25.89
CA PRO A 79 -3.45 8.96 -25.88
C PRO A 79 -4.52 8.62 -24.82
N ASP A 80 -4.94 9.61 -24.09
CA ASP A 80 -6.24 9.83 -23.46
C ASP A 80 -6.90 8.71 -22.62
N THR A 81 -6.17 7.73 -22.13
CA THR A 81 -6.77 6.69 -21.28
C THR A 81 -6.04 6.53 -19.98
N VAL A 82 -6.78 6.72 -18.90
CA VAL A 82 -6.32 6.48 -17.55
C VAL A 82 -6.16 4.99 -17.35
N SER A 83 -5.03 4.54 -16.86
CA SER A 83 -4.85 3.17 -16.41
C SER A 83 -5.66 2.93 -15.16
N HIS A 84 -6.29 1.79 -15.08
CA HIS A 84 -7.12 1.42 -13.95
C HIS A 84 -6.48 0.37 -13.06
N SER A 85 -5.58 -0.46 -13.64
CA SER A 85 -5.00 -1.61 -12.98
C SER A 85 -3.56 -1.79 -13.40
N SER A 86 -2.80 -2.52 -12.59
CA SER A 86 -1.45 -2.93 -12.91
C SER A 86 -1.25 -4.40 -12.57
N TRP A 87 -0.43 -5.07 -13.35
CA TRP A 87 0.13 -6.37 -13.01
C TRP A 87 1.65 -6.22 -12.92
N ASN A 88 2.27 -6.88 -11.94
CA ASN A 88 3.70 -6.81 -11.74
C ASN A 88 4.26 -8.12 -11.16
N TRP A 89 5.53 -8.37 -11.40
CA TRP A 89 6.35 -9.39 -10.76
C TRP A 89 7.58 -8.78 -10.08
N GLU A 90 7.37 -7.62 -9.49
CA GLU A 90 8.40 -6.87 -8.76
C GLU A 90 8.82 -7.62 -7.50
N LEU A 91 10.11 -7.86 -7.34
CA LEU A 91 10.72 -8.32 -6.09
C LEU A 91 11.03 -7.12 -5.17
N ILE A 92 11.75 -7.38 -4.09
CA ILE A 92 12.28 -6.34 -3.20
C ILE A 92 13.38 -5.53 -3.89
N SER A 93 13.98 -4.57 -3.19
CA SER A 93 15.03 -3.71 -3.74
C SER A 93 16.23 -4.51 -4.21
N ASP A 94 16.77 -4.13 -5.38
CA ASP A 94 18.06 -4.55 -5.90
C ASP A 94 19.22 -3.66 -5.38
N GLN A 95 18.92 -2.55 -4.69
CA GLN A 95 19.89 -1.72 -4.01
C GLN A 95 20.29 -2.35 -2.67
N PRO A 96 21.59 -2.52 -2.36
CA PRO A 96 22.06 -3.06 -1.10
C PRO A 96 21.76 -2.14 0.11
N LEU A 97 21.72 -2.73 1.30
CA LEU A 97 21.43 -1.98 2.53
C LEU A 97 22.41 -0.84 2.79
N ASP A 98 23.70 -1.07 2.56
CA ASP A 98 24.77 -0.09 2.76
C ASP A 98 24.69 1.12 1.81
N GLU A 99 24.05 0.97 0.66
CA GLU A 99 23.71 2.09 -0.22
C GLU A 99 22.41 2.78 0.20
N TRP A 100 21.45 2.05 0.77
CA TRP A 100 20.22 2.64 1.28
C TRP A 100 20.44 3.55 2.48
N LEU A 101 21.32 3.19 3.43
CA LEU A 101 21.48 3.93 4.67
C LEU A 101 21.86 5.40 4.46
N PRO A 102 22.92 5.75 3.69
CA PRO A 102 23.23 7.15 3.41
C PRO A 102 22.14 7.87 2.61
N ASP A 103 21.41 7.14 1.74
CA ASP A 103 20.29 7.71 1.00
C ASP A 103 19.12 8.09 1.95
N LEU A 104 18.81 7.25 2.95
CA LEU A 104 17.77 7.52 3.95
C LEU A 104 18.13 8.74 4.82
N GLU A 105 19.37 8.84 5.27
CA GLU A 105 19.88 9.98 6.04
C GLU A 105 19.75 11.30 5.26
N GLU A 106 20.14 11.31 3.98
CA GLU A 106 20.02 12.49 3.12
C GLU A 106 18.55 12.87 2.86
N ILE A 107 17.67 11.89 2.61
CA ILE A 107 16.24 12.12 2.43
C ILE A 107 15.66 12.79 3.68
N LYS A 108 15.94 12.23 4.87
CA LYS A 108 15.37 12.74 6.12
C LYS A 108 15.94 14.11 6.50
N THR A 109 17.21 14.35 6.24
CA THR A 109 17.84 15.67 6.45
C THR A 109 17.23 16.72 5.51
N THR A 110 16.92 16.36 4.25
CA THR A 110 16.35 17.27 3.26
C THR A 110 14.89 17.61 3.56
N TYR A 111 14.12 16.63 4.05
CA TYR A 111 12.68 16.75 4.36
C TYR A 111 12.37 16.27 5.78
N PRO A 112 12.78 17.01 6.83
CA PRO A 112 12.61 16.57 8.21
C PRO A 112 11.14 16.49 8.67
N ASP A 113 10.24 17.22 8.00
CA ASP A 113 8.81 17.28 8.27
C ASP A 113 7.98 16.25 7.48
N ARG A 114 8.62 15.41 6.66
CA ARG A 114 7.97 14.33 5.92
C ARG A 114 8.25 13.00 6.57
N MET A 115 7.25 12.12 6.55
CA MET A 115 7.38 10.81 7.17
C MET A 115 8.06 9.82 6.23
N LEU A 116 9.23 9.33 6.63
CA LEU A 116 10.01 8.33 5.91
C LEU A 116 9.87 6.97 6.62
N ILE A 117 9.20 6.03 5.98
CA ILE A 117 8.94 4.71 6.51
C ILE A 117 9.79 3.68 5.76
N ALA A 118 10.64 2.92 6.47
CA ALA A 118 11.39 1.85 5.84
C ALA A 118 10.55 0.59 5.68
N SER A 119 10.28 0.16 4.46
CA SER A 119 9.77 -1.19 4.23
C SER A 119 10.92 -2.18 4.31
N ILE A 120 10.81 -3.20 5.15
CA ILE A 120 11.86 -4.19 5.37
C ILE A 120 11.33 -5.62 5.26
N MET A 121 12.21 -6.55 4.89
CA MET A 121 11.89 -7.99 4.84
C MET A 121 13.12 -8.85 5.12
N ALA A 122 12.91 -9.88 5.97
CA ALA A 122 13.84 -10.98 6.18
C ALA A 122 13.05 -12.30 6.23
N GLY A 123 13.69 -13.39 6.56
CA GLY A 123 13.07 -14.70 6.70
C GLY A 123 12.42 -14.91 8.07
N ALA A 124 11.94 -16.14 8.30
CA ALA A 124 11.31 -16.53 9.55
C ALA A 124 11.75 -17.93 10.01
N GLY A 125 11.31 -18.35 11.19
CA GLY A 125 11.42 -19.70 11.69
C GLY A 125 12.67 -20.02 12.52
N ASN A 126 13.61 -19.08 12.70
CA ASN A 126 14.78 -19.26 13.55
C ASN A 126 15.30 -17.93 14.09
N GLU A 127 16.18 -17.98 15.10
CA GLU A 127 16.74 -16.79 15.74
C GLU A 127 17.67 -15.96 14.83
N GLU A 128 18.32 -16.59 13.87
CA GLU A 128 19.15 -15.88 12.89
C GLU A 128 18.29 -14.93 12.05
N GLU A 129 17.15 -15.38 11.55
CA GLU A 129 16.22 -14.54 10.80
C GLU A 129 15.60 -13.46 11.66
N LEU A 130 15.28 -13.72 12.94
CA LEU A 130 14.84 -12.67 13.86
C LEU A 130 15.93 -11.61 14.08
N ASN A 131 17.20 -12.01 14.15
CA ASN A 131 18.32 -11.07 14.21
C ASN A 131 18.46 -10.27 12.91
N ASN A 132 18.17 -10.85 11.76
CA ASN A 132 18.15 -10.16 10.48
C ASN A 132 17.08 -9.05 10.46
N TRP A 133 15.87 -9.32 10.97
CA TRP A 133 14.83 -8.30 11.15
C TRP A 133 15.29 -7.16 12.07
N ARG A 134 15.87 -7.48 13.25
CA ARG A 134 16.41 -6.48 14.19
C ARG A 134 17.47 -5.61 13.54
N LYS A 135 18.41 -6.22 12.82
CA LYS A 135 19.50 -5.53 12.12
C LYS A 135 18.98 -4.55 11.08
N LEU A 136 18.05 -5.00 10.21
CA LEU A 136 17.41 -4.14 9.20
C LEU A 136 16.68 -2.97 9.85
N ALA A 137 15.81 -3.24 10.82
CA ALA A 137 15.02 -2.21 11.47
C ALA A 137 15.90 -1.19 12.18
N SER A 138 16.86 -1.64 13.00
CA SER A 138 17.76 -0.75 13.74
C SER A 138 18.61 0.11 12.81
N ALA A 139 19.12 -0.45 11.71
CA ALA A 139 19.90 0.30 10.74
C ALA A 139 19.08 1.40 10.04
N CYS A 140 17.87 1.07 9.58
CA CYS A 140 16.98 2.05 8.95
C CYS A 140 16.53 3.16 9.93
N VAL A 141 16.25 2.81 11.19
CA VAL A 141 15.90 3.79 12.22
C VAL A 141 17.10 4.69 12.54
N ALA A 142 18.31 4.13 12.67
CA ALA A 142 19.53 4.92 12.87
C ALA A 142 19.80 5.88 11.70
N ALA A 143 19.41 5.52 10.47
CA ALA A 143 19.45 6.37 9.29
C ALA A 143 18.31 7.40 9.20
N GLY A 144 17.47 7.52 10.24
CA GLY A 144 16.45 8.57 10.36
C GLY A 144 15.03 8.19 9.91
N CYS A 145 14.72 6.91 9.66
CA CYS A 145 13.36 6.50 9.37
C CYS A 145 12.45 6.68 10.59
N ASP A 146 11.26 7.24 10.36
CA ASP A 146 10.26 7.56 11.39
C ASP A 146 9.43 6.34 11.82
N ALA A 147 9.35 5.32 10.97
CA ALA A 147 8.68 4.05 11.22
C ALA A 147 9.28 2.93 10.36
N VAL A 148 8.95 1.69 10.69
CA VAL A 148 9.23 0.53 9.83
C VAL A 148 7.94 -0.16 9.41
N GLU A 149 7.85 -0.58 8.13
CA GLU A 149 6.77 -1.42 7.61
C GLU A 149 7.32 -2.80 7.30
N LEU A 150 6.83 -3.82 8.01
CA LEU A 150 7.21 -5.21 7.81
C LEU A 150 6.47 -5.78 6.60
N ASN A 151 7.19 -6.14 5.55
CA ASN A 151 6.59 -6.73 4.37
C ASN A 151 6.39 -8.25 4.55
N LEU A 152 5.28 -8.63 5.19
CA LEU A 152 4.86 -10.03 5.34
C LEU A 152 3.91 -10.46 4.20
N SER A 153 4.03 -9.85 3.03
CA SER A 153 3.00 -9.96 2.00
C SER A 153 3.53 -10.07 0.57
N CYS A 154 4.86 -10.11 0.36
CA CYS A 154 5.43 -10.26 -0.98
C CYS A 154 5.03 -11.61 -1.58
N PRO A 155 4.27 -11.65 -2.70
CA PRO A 155 3.75 -12.92 -3.23
C PRO A 155 4.77 -13.71 -4.07
N HIS A 156 5.95 -13.12 -4.36
CA HIS A 156 6.89 -13.64 -5.36
C HIS A 156 8.18 -14.21 -4.76
N MET A 157 8.23 -14.42 -3.44
CA MET A 157 9.44 -14.94 -2.81
C MET A 157 9.57 -16.45 -3.03
N ASP A 158 10.70 -16.88 -3.60
CA ASP A 158 11.03 -18.30 -3.77
C ASP A 158 11.27 -19.02 -2.42
N ARG A 159 11.71 -18.26 -1.41
CA ARG A 159 11.89 -18.79 -0.06
C ARG A 159 10.54 -18.95 0.64
N LYS A 160 10.26 -20.16 1.11
CA LYS A 160 9.01 -20.51 1.81
C LYS A 160 8.86 -19.85 3.19
N ASP A 161 9.95 -19.38 3.75
CA ASP A 161 10.02 -18.69 5.04
C ASP A 161 9.98 -17.15 4.91
N MET A 162 9.53 -16.62 3.79
CA MET A 162 9.47 -15.18 3.52
C MET A 162 8.15 -14.75 2.87
N GLY A 163 7.85 -13.46 3.03
CA GLY A 163 6.74 -12.80 2.35
C GLY A 163 5.37 -13.38 2.67
N ALA A 164 4.55 -13.59 1.65
CA ALA A 164 3.18 -14.08 1.82
C ALA A 164 3.10 -15.51 2.40
N ASN A 165 4.18 -16.30 2.29
CA ASN A 165 4.22 -17.65 2.82
C ASN A 165 4.13 -17.72 4.34
N ILE A 166 4.57 -16.66 5.05
CA ILE A 166 4.57 -16.56 6.51
C ILE A 166 3.42 -15.68 7.05
N ALA A 167 2.69 -15.02 6.18
CA ALA A 167 1.65 -14.05 6.56
C ALA A 167 0.40 -14.66 7.22
N ASN A 168 0.24 -15.98 7.13
CA ASN A 168 -0.90 -16.72 7.69
C ASN A 168 -0.53 -17.45 9.00
N ASP A 169 0.72 -17.36 9.44
CA ASP A 169 1.20 -18.00 10.66
C ASP A 169 1.29 -16.94 11.79
N GLU A 170 0.32 -17.00 12.71
CA GLU A 170 0.22 -16.05 13.80
C GLU A 170 1.44 -16.08 14.74
N ASP A 171 2.04 -17.24 14.97
CA ASP A 171 3.20 -17.39 15.86
C ASP A 171 4.45 -16.78 15.22
N ILE A 172 4.61 -16.92 13.91
CA ILE A 172 5.65 -16.24 13.16
C ILE A 172 5.46 -14.73 13.22
N ILE A 173 4.24 -14.24 12.98
CA ILE A 173 3.92 -12.81 13.08
C ILE A 173 4.26 -12.27 14.48
N ARG A 174 3.81 -12.96 15.54
CA ARG A 174 4.13 -12.58 16.92
C ARG A 174 5.64 -12.55 17.19
N SER A 175 6.36 -13.54 16.69
CA SER A 175 7.81 -13.63 16.88
C SER A 175 8.55 -12.48 16.24
N ILE A 176 8.22 -12.13 14.98
CA ILE A 176 8.88 -11.05 14.24
C ILE A 176 8.55 -9.70 14.88
N VAL A 177 7.27 -9.38 15.11
CA VAL A 177 6.86 -8.10 15.70
C VAL A 177 7.40 -7.96 17.12
N GLY A 178 7.33 -9.02 17.93
CA GLY A 178 7.86 -9.04 19.29
C GLY A 178 9.37 -8.85 19.35
N ALA A 179 10.11 -9.43 18.38
CA ALA A 179 11.56 -9.24 18.28
C ALA A 179 11.96 -7.78 18.01
N LEU A 180 11.13 -7.03 17.30
CA LEU A 180 11.40 -5.63 16.97
C LEU A 180 10.96 -4.66 18.06
N LYS A 181 9.90 -4.97 18.81
CA LYS A 181 9.38 -4.10 19.87
C LYS A 181 10.41 -3.71 20.93
N GLY A 182 11.40 -4.57 21.18
CA GLY A 182 12.50 -4.29 22.11
C GLY A 182 13.77 -3.76 21.44
N ALA A 183 13.80 -3.67 20.11
CA ALA A 183 14.98 -3.31 19.33
C ALA A 183 14.92 -1.88 18.76
N ILE A 184 13.73 -1.33 18.58
CA ILE A 184 13.51 0.01 18.02
C ILE A 184 12.42 0.76 18.78
N ASP A 185 12.52 2.10 18.78
CA ASP A 185 11.58 2.99 19.50
C ASP A 185 10.55 3.66 18.56
N VAL A 186 10.60 3.35 17.25
CA VAL A 186 9.66 3.90 16.26
C VAL A 186 8.48 2.94 16.03
N PRO A 187 7.34 3.43 15.51
CA PRO A 187 6.18 2.59 15.21
C PRO A 187 6.49 1.46 14.23
N ILE A 188 5.94 0.29 14.51
CA ILE A 188 6.01 -0.89 13.65
C ILE A 188 4.67 -1.03 12.92
N TRP A 189 4.68 -0.95 11.59
CA TRP A 189 3.54 -1.28 10.74
C TRP A 189 3.73 -2.68 10.16
N VAL A 190 2.64 -3.39 9.96
CA VAL A 190 2.69 -4.74 9.38
C VAL A 190 1.84 -4.76 8.12
N LYS A 191 2.47 -4.97 6.98
CA LYS A 191 1.78 -5.10 5.69
C LYS A 191 1.45 -6.56 5.42
N LEU A 192 0.13 -6.84 5.38
CA LEU A 192 -0.40 -8.20 5.21
C LEU A 192 -0.76 -8.50 3.75
N THR A 193 -0.77 -9.80 3.44
CA THR A 193 -1.22 -10.30 2.15
C THR A 193 -2.75 -10.23 2.04
N PRO A 194 -3.29 -9.92 0.84
CA PRO A 194 -4.72 -10.02 0.62
C PRO A 194 -5.22 -11.47 0.53
N SER A 195 -4.31 -12.43 0.34
CA SER A 195 -4.61 -13.85 0.09
C SER A 195 -4.60 -14.64 1.40
N THR A 196 -5.46 -14.25 2.33
CA THR A 196 -5.61 -14.94 3.60
C THR A 196 -7.09 -15.10 3.97
N SER A 197 -7.46 -16.26 4.48
CA SER A 197 -8.77 -16.49 5.12
C SER A 197 -8.78 -16.09 6.60
N THR A 198 -7.62 -15.78 7.19
CA THR A 198 -7.41 -15.50 8.62
C THR A 198 -6.92 -14.08 8.85
N LEU A 199 -7.32 -13.13 8.02
CA LEU A 199 -6.85 -11.74 8.07
C LEU A 199 -7.00 -11.11 9.47
N VAL A 200 -8.16 -11.31 10.11
CA VAL A 200 -8.45 -10.74 11.43
C VAL A 200 -7.55 -11.35 12.50
N ASP A 201 -7.25 -12.66 12.41
CA ASP A 201 -6.40 -13.35 13.38
C ASP A 201 -4.92 -12.96 13.18
N ALA A 202 -4.46 -12.88 11.94
CA ALA A 202 -3.12 -12.36 11.63
C ALA A 202 -2.92 -10.93 12.13
N ALA A 203 -3.91 -10.06 11.93
CA ALA A 203 -3.88 -8.69 12.43
C ALA A 203 -3.91 -8.63 13.97
N ARG A 204 -4.71 -9.48 14.61
CA ARG A 204 -4.75 -9.61 16.09
C ARG A 204 -3.37 -10.00 16.62
N ALA A 205 -2.74 -11.03 16.03
CA ALA A 205 -1.41 -11.48 16.40
C ALA A 205 -0.37 -10.35 16.32
N ALA A 206 -0.41 -9.57 15.23
CA ALA A 206 0.48 -8.42 15.05
C ALA A 206 0.23 -7.32 16.10
N TYR A 207 -1.03 -6.93 16.34
CA TYR A 207 -1.38 -5.90 17.33
C TYR A 207 -1.02 -6.32 18.76
N GLU A 208 -1.28 -7.56 19.14
CA GLU A 208 -0.93 -8.11 20.45
C GLU A 208 0.58 -8.14 20.67
N ALA A 209 1.35 -8.42 19.64
CA ALA A 209 2.81 -8.39 19.68
C ALA A 209 3.40 -6.98 19.71
N GLY A 210 2.62 -5.94 19.42
CA GLY A 210 3.02 -4.55 19.53
C GLY A 210 3.08 -3.76 18.22
N ALA A 211 2.51 -4.27 17.14
CA ALA A 211 2.34 -3.47 15.93
C ALA A 211 1.47 -2.24 16.19
N ALA A 212 1.91 -1.09 15.67
CA ALA A 212 1.18 0.16 15.77
C ALA A 212 0.09 0.29 14.69
N SER A 213 0.30 -0.34 13.52
CA SER A 213 -0.66 -0.32 12.41
C SER A 213 -0.58 -1.59 11.58
N ILE A 214 -1.71 -1.91 10.92
CA ILE A 214 -1.76 -2.87 9.80
C ILE A 214 -1.92 -2.09 8.51
N SER A 215 -1.09 -2.42 7.49
CA SER A 215 -1.20 -1.90 6.13
C SER A 215 -1.92 -2.91 5.24
N LEU A 216 -3.01 -2.52 4.61
CA LEU A 216 -3.87 -3.36 3.75
C LEU A 216 -4.22 -2.67 2.44
N CYS A 217 -3.93 -3.33 1.34
CA CYS A 217 -3.31 -4.65 1.21
C CYS A 217 -2.16 -4.62 0.19
N ASN A 218 -1.43 -5.72 0.09
CA ASN A 218 -0.53 -5.96 -1.04
C ASN A 218 -1.34 -6.38 -2.28
N THR A 219 -0.69 -6.60 -3.41
CA THR A 219 -1.27 -7.08 -4.67
C THR A 219 -1.80 -8.51 -4.55
N PHE A 220 -2.86 -8.81 -5.31
CA PHE A 220 -3.43 -10.17 -5.38
C PHE A 220 -2.63 -11.04 -6.35
N PRO A 221 -2.29 -12.29 -5.99
CA PRO A 221 -1.67 -13.22 -6.91
C PRO A 221 -2.49 -13.41 -8.18
N SER A 222 -1.85 -13.31 -9.33
CA SER A 222 -2.52 -13.39 -10.64
C SER A 222 -1.54 -13.75 -11.74
N LEU A 223 -2.05 -14.13 -12.91
CA LEU A 223 -1.26 -14.40 -14.11
C LEU A 223 -1.53 -13.31 -15.16
N PRO A 224 -0.53 -12.96 -16.00
CA PRO A 224 -0.78 -12.14 -17.17
C PRO A 224 -1.56 -12.96 -18.20
N LEU A 225 -2.22 -12.26 -19.13
CA LEU A 225 -2.94 -12.92 -20.21
C LEU A 225 -1.99 -13.43 -21.29
N MET A 226 -2.44 -14.42 -22.04
CA MET A 226 -1.77 -14.89 -23.23
C MET A 226 -2.49 -14.35 -24.47
N ASP A 227 -1.75 -13.84 -25.43
CA ASP A 227 -2.29 -13.40 -26.71
C ASP A 227 -2.65 -14.62 -27.56
N PRO A 228 -3.90 -14.76 -28.03
CA PRO A 228 -4.35 -15.96 -28.74
C PRO A 228 -3.75 -16.13 -30.15
N GLU A 229 -3.27 -15.04 -30.77
CA GLU A 229 -2.68 -15.10 -32.12
C GLU A 229 -1.21 -15.46 -32.07
N THR A 230 -0.47 -14.94 -31.10
CA THR A 230 0.95 -15.16 -30.98
C THR A 230 1.33 -16.27 -30.00
N LEU A 231 0.39 -16.71 -29.17
CA LEU A 231 0.58 -17.66 -28.07
C LEU A 231 1.68 -17.25 -27.09
N LYS A 232 1.90 -15.94 -26.96
CA LYS A 232 2.85 -15.35 -26.01
C LYS A 232 2.12 -14.70 -24.85
N PHE A 233 2.74 -14.74 -23.69
CA PHE A 233 2.23 -13.95 -22.57
C PHE A 233 2.49 -12.46 -22.79
N GLU A 234 1.62 -11.62 -22.24
CA GLU A 234 1.77 -10.14 -22.26
C GLU A 234 3.09 -9.68 -21.65
N VAL A 235 3.61 -10.46 -20.71
CA VAL A 235 4.93 -10.33 -20.09
C VAL A 235 5.53 -11.71 -19.96
N GLU A 236 6.70 -11.92 -20.53
CA GLU A 236 7.46 -13.16 -20.44
C GLU A 236 8.96 -12.88 -20.55
N VAL A 237 9.78 -13.78 -20.02
CA VAL A 237 11.23 -13.83 -20.27
C VAL A 237 11.55 -15.19 -20.82
N ASP A 238 12.12 -15.25 -22.01
CA ASP A 238 12.45 -16.49 -22.73
C ASP A 238 11.27 -17.47 -22.83
N GLY A 239 10.04 -16.92 -23.00
CA GLY A 239 8.82 -17.72 -23.08
C GLY A 239 8.30 -18.24 -21.73
N LEU A 240 8.90 -17.85 -20.62
CA LEU A 240 8.52 -18.24 -19.28
C LEU A 240 7.81 -17.08 -18.53
N VAL A 241 6.86 -17.45 -17.70
CA VAL A 241 6.12 -16.54 -16.83
C VAL A 241 5.91 -17.18 -15.45
N THR A 242 5.78 -16.36 -14.44
CA THR A 242 5.37 -16.79 -13.09
C THR A 242 4.15 -16.01 -12.63
N SER A 243 3.58 -16.40 -11.49
CA SER A 243 2.55 -15.62 -10.83
C SER A 243 3.09 -14.25 -10.47
N GLY A 244 2.31 -13.21 -10.76
CA GLY A 244 2.58 -11.82 -10.41
C GLY A 244 1.50 -11.25 -9.50
N GLY A 245 1.55 -9.96 -9.24
CA GLY A 245 0.61 -9.24 -8.41
C GLY A 245 -0.31 -8.33 -9.20
N LEU A 246 -1.62 -8.53 -9.08
CA LEU A 246 -2.64 -7.60 -9.57
C LEU A 246 -2.85 -6.46 -8.58
N GLY A 247 -2.78 -5.23 -9.06
CA GLY A 247 -2.96 -4.00 -8.27
C GLY A 247 -3.83 -2.96 -8.97
N GLY A 248 -3.90 -1.78 -8.37
CA GLY A 248 -4.68 -0.67 -8.90
C GLY A 248 -6.18 -0.85 -8.72
N LEU A 249 -6.98 -0.25 -9.60
CA LEU A 249 -8.44 -0.18 -9.43
C LEU A 249 -9.13 -1.56 -9.42
N ALA A 250 -8.53 -2.57 -10.04
CA ALA A 250 -9.07 -3.93 -10.04
C ALA A 250 -9.24 -4.52 -8.63
N ILE A 251 -8.43 -4.09 -7.67
CA ILE A 251 -8.46 -4.61 -6.29
C ILE A 251 -9.20 -3.69 -5.31
N LEU A 252 -9.71 -2.54 -5.74
CA LEU A 252 -10.28 -1.52 -4.86
C LEU A 252 -11.32 -2.09 -3.90
N HIS A 253 -12.29 -2.83 -4.39
CA HIS A 253 -13.40 -3.31 -3.57
C HIS A 253 -12.96 -4.37 -2.55
N GLN A 254 -12.02 -5.24 -2.91
CA GLN A 254 -11.46 -6.23 -1.99
C GLN A 254 -10.60 -5.55 -0.91
N ALA A 255 -9.75 -4.60 -1.30
CA ALA A 255 -8.94 -3.84 -0.36
C ALA A 255 -9.81 -3.05 0.62
N LEU A 256 -10.88 -2.43 0.12
CA LEU A 256 -11.85 -1.71 0.95
C LEU A 256 -12.59 -2.64 1.92
N GLN A 257 -12.99 -3.85 1.46
CA GLN A 257 -13.59 -4.88 2.31
C GLN A 257 -12.65 -5.26 3.45
N GLN A 258 -11.38 -5.52 3.16
CA GLN A 258 -10.38 -5.90 4.17
C GLN A 258 -10.14 -4.79 5.20
N VAL A 259 -10.03 -3.54 4.77
CA VAL A 259 -9.94 -2.39 5.69
C VAL A 259 -11.19 -2.28 6.56
N SER A 260 -12.37 -2.46 5.98
CA SER A 260 -13.64 -2.46 6.70
C SER A 260 -13.70 -3.55 7.76
N ASP A 261 -13.30 -4.78 7.41
CA ASP A 261 -13.35 -5.92 8.34
C ASP A 261 -12.40 -5.71 9.53
N LEU A 262 -11.18 -5.24 9.29
CA LEU A 262 -10.26 -4.92 10.38
C LEU A 262 -10.73 -3.73 11.22
N SER A 263 -11.24 -2.69 10.58
CA SER A 263 -11.73 -1.50 11.27
C SER A 263 -12.94 -1.80 12.18
N ARG A 264 -13.76 -2.79 11.81
CA ARG A 264 -14.86 -3.27 12.64
C ARG A 264 -14.40 -4.20 13.76
N ALA A 265 -13.40 -5.06 13.47
CA ALA A 265 -12.82 -5.96 14.47
C ALA A 265 -11.97 -5.21 15.50
N PHE A 266 -11.31 -4.13 15.09
CA PHE A 266 -10.36 -3.35 15.90
C PHE A 266 -10.62 -1.84 15.75
N PRO A 267 -11.74 -1.29 16.26
CA PRO A 267 -12.16 0.10 16.02
C PRO A 267 -11.16 1.14 16.53
N ASP A 268 -10.36 0.80 17.54
CA ASP A 268 -9.38 1.68 18.19
C ASP A 268 -7.96 1.50 17.65
N ARG A 269 -7.76 0.64 16.65
CA ARG A 269 -6.46 0.38 16.07
C ARG A 269 -6.26 1.14 14.75
N SER A 270 -5.01 1.50 14.49
CA SER A 270 -4.62 2.21 13.27
C SER A 270 -4.54 1.25 12.08
N ILE A 271 -5.10 1.67 10.95
CA ILE A 271 -5.06 0.94 9.68
C ILE A 271 -4.59 1.88 8.58
N SER A 272 -3.60 1.47 7.81
CA SER A 272 -3.16 2.14 6.58
C SER A 272 -3.85 1.50 5.37
N GLY A 273 -4.67 2.27 4.65
CA GLY A 273 -5.47 1.76 3.52
C GLY A 273 -4.69 1.81 2.21
N ILE A 274 -4.64 0.68 1.49
CA ILE A 274 -3.93 0.54 0.21
C ILE A 274 -4.79 -0.22 -0.78
N GLY A 275 -4.89 0.25 -2.04
CA GLY A 275 -5.49 -0.51 -3.14
C GLY A 275 -6.46 0.30 -3.99
N GLY A 276 -6.04 0.67 -5.20
CA GLY A 276 -6.90 1.31 -6.19
C GLY A 276 -7.22 2.78 -5.94
N ILE A 277 -6.52 3.45 -5.03
CA ILE A 277 -6.70 4.89 -4.78
C ILE A 277 -6.08 5.66 -5.94
N ARG A 278 -6.91 6.38 -6.69
CA ARG A 278 -6.49 7.24 -7.80
C ARG A 278 -7.13 8.64 -7.77
N GLY A 279 -8.01 8.89 -6.82
CA GLY A 279 -8.69 10.16 -6.66
C GLY A 279 -9.38 10.24 -5.31
N PHE A 280 -10.05 11.36 -5.08
CA PHE A 280 -10.71 11.65 -3.81
C PHE A 280 -11.79 10.62 -3.45
N ARG A 281 -12.55 10.13 -4.44
CA ARG A 281 -13.64 9.17 -4.18
C ARG A 281 -13.14 7.90 -3.50
N GLU A 282 -12.05 7.33 -4.00
CA GLU A 282 -11.45 6.14 -3.42
C GLU A 282 -10.84 6.47 -2.05
N ALA A 283 -10.11 7.60 -1.94
CA ALA A 283 -9.52 8.07 -0.70
C ALA A 283 -10.59 8.27 0.40
N PHE A 284 -11.69 8.95 0.08
CA PHE A 284 -12.83 9.12 0.97
C PHE A 284 -13.37 7.78 1.48
N ASN A 285 -13.54 6.80 0.58
CA ASN A 285 -14.08 5.50 0.97
C ASN A 285 -13.17 4.78 1.96
N PHE A 286 -11.85 4.77 1.75
CA PHE A 286 -10.92 4.16 2.71
C PHE A 286 -11.00 4.83 4.09
N ILE A 287 -11.04 6.16 4.15
CA ILE A 287 -11.18 6.90 5.42
C ILE A 287 -12.53 6.58 6.07
N ALA A 288 -13.62 6.63 5.32
CA ALA A 288 -14.96 6.33 5.82
C ALA A 288 -15.08 4.88 6.36
N HIS A 289 -14.28 3.94 5.85
CA HIS A 289 -14.20 2.57 6.35
C HIS A 289 -13.17 2.39 7.47
N GLY A 290 -12.43 3.43 7.85
CA GLY A 290 -11.61 3.46 9.04
C GLY A 290 -10.10 3.58 8.85
N ALA A 291 -9.61 3.72 7.63
CA ALA A 291 -8.19 4.01 7.40
C ALA A 291 -7.80 5.37 7.99
N GLY A 292 -6.67 5.42 8.70
CA GLY A 292 -6.13 6.64 9.29
C GLY A 292 -5.11 7.35 8.38
N ASN A 293 -4.46 6.61 7.48
CA ASN A 293 -3.70 7.13 6.36
C ASN A 293 -3.92 6.28 5.10
N LEU A 294 -3.42 6.74 3.97
CA LEU A 294 -3.70 6.16 2.66
C LEU A 294 -2.41 5.98 1.88
N GLN A 295 -2.11 4.76 1.48
CA GLN A 295 -0.97 4.47 0.64
C GLN A 295 -1.38 4.33 -0.83
N VAL A 296 -0.67 5.02 -1.73
CA VAL A 296 -0.93 5.05 -3.16
C VAL A 296 0.24 4.44 -3.92
N CYS A 297 -0.05 3.60 -4.91
CA CYS A 297 0.97 2.96 -5.76
C CYS A 297 0.67 3.18 -7.25
N THR A 298 -0.20 2.37 -7.85
CA THR A 298 -0.43 2.28 -9.30
C THR A 298 -0.67 3.65 -9.95
N ALA A 299 -1.54 4.47 -9.38
CA ALA A 299 -1.85 5.79 -9.92
C ALA A 299 -0.65 6.75 -9.89
N ALA A 300 0.25 6.61 -8.90
CA ALA A 300 1.48 7.39 -8.82
C ALA A 300 2.60 6.91 -9.76
N MET A 301 2.46 5.72 -10.36
CA MET A 301 3.39 5.19 -11.37
C MET A 301 3.07 5.69 -12.78
N GLU A 302 1.85 6.16 -13.01
CA GLU A 302 1.40 6.64 -14.31
C GLU A 302 1.96 8.02 -14.63
N GLU A 303 2.77 8.14 -15.67
CA GLU A 303 3.37 9.42 -16.07
C GLU A 303 2.41 10.27 -16.90
N LYS A 304 2.62 11.61 -16.84
CA LYS A 304 1.88 12.61 -17.61
C LYS A 304 2.13 12.45 -19.11
N GLY A 305 1.85 11.64 -19.82
CA GLY A 305 2.03 11.35 -21.26
C GLY A 305 1.37 10.04 -21.61
N SER A 306 0.99 9.30 -20.56
CA SER A 306 0.18 8.08 -20.64
C SER A 306 -1.26 8.31 -20.14
N GLY A 307 -1.68 9.55 -19.93
CA GLY A 307 -2.98 9.90 -19.35
C GLY A 307 -3.00 9.92 -17.82
N GLY A 308 -1.90 9.58 -17.15
CA GLY A 308 -1.74 9.66 -15.71
C GLY A 308 -1.00 10.93 -15.27
N VAL A 309 -1.13 11.26 -14.02
CA VAL A 309 -0.49 12.43 -13.39
C VAL A 309 0.76 12.06 -12.59
N GLY A 310 1.01 10.76 -12.40
CA GLY A 310 2.14 10.23 -11.67
C GLY A 310 2.17 10.72 -10.23
N ILE A 311 3.37 11.00 -9.72
CA ILE A 311 3.54 11.52 -8.34
C ILE A 311 2.86 12.88 -8.11
N LYS A 312 2.47 13.62 -9.16
CA LYS A 312 1.74 14.90 -9.03
C LYS A 312 0.28 14.71 -8.64
N LEU A 313 -0.22 13.48 -8.65
CA LEU A 313 -1.55 13.13 -8.15
C LEU A 313 -1.81 13.68 -6.73
N ILE A 314 -0.76 13.86 -5.93
CA ILE A 314 -0.88 14.41 -4.58
C ILE A 314 -1.55 15.80 -4.58
N GLY A 315 -1.30 16.63 -5.59
CA GLY A 315 -1.93 17.94 -5.71
C GLY A 315 -3.46 17.83 -5.83
N GLU A 316 -3.95 16.94 -6.70
CA GLU A 316 -5.39 16.70 -6.86
C GLU A 316 -6.00 16.11 -5.59
N LEU A 317 -5.35 15.10 -4.99
CA LEU A 317 -5.83 14.45 -3.77
C LEU A 317 -5.96 15.43 -2.58
N THR A 318 -4.98 16.34 -2.41
CA THR A 318 -4.99 17.31 -1.31
C THR A 318 -5.99 18.44 -1.56
N GLU A 319 -6.11 18.90 -2.81
CA GLU A 319 -7.09 19.90 -3.21
C GLU A 319 -8.52 19.40 -2.99
N ASP A 320 -8.86 18.24 -3.58
CA ASP A 320 -10.20 17.63 -3.46
C ASP A 320 -10.58 17.33 -2.00
N LEU A 321 -9.63 16.81 -1.20
CA LEU A 321 -9.87 16.58 0.23
C LEU A 321 -10.12 17.90 0.98
N GLY A 322 -9.31 18.92 0.72
CA GLY A 322 -9.48 20.25 1.31
C GLY A 322 -10.82 20.87 0.98
N GLU A 323 -11.22 20.82 -0.30
CA GLU A 323 -12.54 21.31 -0.74
C GLU A 323 -13.70 20.52 -0.10
N TYR A 324 -13.54 19.20 0.05
CA TYR A 324 -14.55 18.39 0.72
C TYR A 324 -14.72 18.78 2.19
N LEU A 325 -13.62 18.90 2.93
CA LEU A 325 -13.65 19.31 4.34
C LEU A 325 -14.29 20.70 4.50
N GLU A 326 -13.88 21.67 3.68
CA GLU A 326 -14.43 23.02 3.71
C GLU A 326 -15.93 23.03 3.42
N ARG A 327 -16.37 22.37 2.34
CA ARG A 327 -17.79 22.29 1.95
C ARG A 327 -18.65 21.60 3.00
N ARG A 328 -18.09 20.64 3.75
CA ARG A 328 -18.79 19.90 4.81
C ARG A 328 -18.67 20.56 6.18
N GLY A 329 -17.88 21.61 6.32
CA GLY A 329 -17.61 22.27 7.59
C GLY A 329 -16.82 21.40 8.58
N LEU A 330 -15.98 20.50 8.05
CA LEU A 330 -15.15 19.58 8.86
C LEU A 330 -13.76 20.19 9.05
N SER A 331 -13.17 19.96 10.21
CA SER A 331 -11.83 20.44 10.54
C SER A 331 -10.72 19.45 10.16
N SER A 332 -11.04 18.15 10.11
CA SER A 332 -10.08 17.08 9.81
C SER A 332 -10.77 15.82 9.28
N ILE A 333 -9.96 14.85 8.80
CA ILE A 333 -10.44 13.53 8.37
C ILE A 333 -10.99 12.71 9.53
N GLU A 334 -10.60 12.98 10.77
CA GLU A 334 -11.03 12.24 11.96
C GLU A 334 -12.54 12.33 12.19
N GLU A 335 -13.17 13.43 11.74
CA GLU A 335 -14.60 13.64 11.90
C GLU A 335 -15.49 12.74 11.02
N PHE A 336 -14.90 12.12 10.00
CA PHE A 336 -15.62 11.15 9.17
C PHE A 336 -14.92 9.78 9.06
N ARG A 337 -13.78 9.61 9.74
CA ARG A 337 -13.09 8.32 9.75
C ARG A 337 -13.95 7.25 10.42
N GLY A 338 -14.19 6.16 9.69
CA GLY A 338 -14.95 5.02 10.19
C GLY A 338 -16.48 5.20 10.24
N ILE A 339 -17.05 6.27 9.64
CA ILE A 339 -18.51 6.50 9.62
C ILE A 339 -19.31 5.38 8.94
N ALA A 340 -18.66 4.53 8.14
CA ALA A 340 -19.29 3.40 7.48
C ALA A 340 -19.42 2.16 8.38
N ARG A 341 -18.68 2.08 9.49
CA ARG A 341 -18.59 0.87 10.32
C ARG A 341 -19.94 0.32 10.76
N GLU A 342 -20.82 1.17 11.28
CA GLU A 342 -22.13 0.78 11.82
C GLU A 342 -23.16 0.48 10.73
N ARG A 343 -22.86 0.84 9.48
CA ARG A 343 -23.77 0.62 8.34
C ARG A 343 -23.51 -0.68 7.61
N ILE A 344 -22.39 -1.34 7.92
CA ILE A 344 -21.99 -2.61 7.33
C ILE A 344 -22.40 -3.72 8.29
N VAL A 345 -23.40 -4.46 7.92
CA VAL A 345 -24.04 -5.48 8.72
C VAL A 345 -24.10 -6.81 7.97
N GLU A 346 -24.40 -7.89 8.68
CA GLU A 346 -24.64 -9.20 8.08
C GLU A 346 -25.83 -9.16 7.12
N HIS A 347 -25.76 -9.96 6.05
CA HIS A 347 -26.81 -9.97 5.01
C HIS A 347 -28.22 -10.19 5.58
N ALA A 348 -28.35 -11.02 6.62
CA ALA A 348 -29.63 -11.27 7.27
C ALA A 348 -30.23 -10.04 7.97
N GLN A 349 -29.40 -9.05 8.32
CA GLN A 349 -29.84 -7.81 8.98
C GLN A 349 -30.30 -6.75 7.96
N VAL A 350 -29.98 -6.91 6.68
CA VAL A 350 -30.46 -6.04 5.61
C VAL A 350 -31.92 -6.40 5.30
N ARG A 351 -32.86 -5.74 6.00
CA ARG A 351 -34.30 -5.94 5.79
C ARG A 351 -34.74 -5.14 4.57
N ARG A 352 -35.27 -5.83 3.58
CA ARG A 352 -35.98 -5.19 2.46
C ARG A 352 -37.37 -4.80 2.94
N LYS A 353 -37.67 -3.50 2.97
CA LYS A 353 -39.07 -3.05 3.05
C LYS A 353 -39.65 -3.21 1.67
N SER A 354 -40.69 -4.08 1.53
CA SER A 354 -41.33 -4.39 0.27
C SER A 354 -41.91 -3.17 -0.46
N ASP A 355 -42.24 -2.11 0.29
CA ASP A 355 -42.87 -0.90 -0.25
C ASP A 355 -41.87 0.15 -0.75
N ALA A 356 -40.56 -0.07 -0.60
CA ALA A 356 -39.50 0.92 -0.98
C ALA A 356 -38.88 0.62 -2.36
N TYR A 357 -39.23 -0.47 -3.01
CA TYR A 357 -38.54 -0.89 -4.25
C TYR A 357 -39.38 -0.59 -5.52
N ASN A 358 -39.85 0.66 -5.65
CA ASN A 358 -40.39 1.18 -6.92
C ASN A 358 -39.39 2.07 -7.69
N GLY A 359 -38.11 2.10 -7.27
CA GLY A 359 -37.04 2.81 -7.95
C GLY A 359 -36.21 1.87 -8.80
N GLY A 360 -36.38 1.88 -10.11
CA GLY A 360 -35.41 1.28 -11.00
C GLY A 360 -34.03 1.84 -10.77
N TYR A 361 -32.98 1.04 -11.00
CA TYR A 361 -31.61 1.50 -11.05
C TYR A 361 -31.51 2.65 -12.04
N GLN A 362 -31.47 3.89 -11.58
CA GLN A 362 -30.99 4.98 -12.40
C GLN A 362 -29.47 4.89 -12.41
N ILE A 363 -28.93 4.28 -13.46
CA ILE A 363 -27.55 4.45 -13.82
C ILE A 363 -27.45 5.90 -14.28
N ALA A 364 -26.83 6.76 -13.44
CA ALA A 364 -26.49 8.10 -13.85
C ALA A 364 -25.54 7.98 -15.07
N SER A 365 -26.00 8.47 -16.20
CA SER A 365 -25.26 8.61 -17.45
C SER A 365 -24.12 9.60 -17.33
#